data_601e42e7cc6618dd1087d5699354d2b9
#
_entry.id   601e42e7cc6618dd1087d5699354d2b9
#
_cell.length_a   1.000
_cell.length_b   1.000
_cell.length_c   1.000
_cell.angle_alpha   90.00
_cell.angle_beta   90.00
_cell.angle_gamma   90.00
#
_symmetry.space_group_name_H-M   'P 1'
#
loop_
_entity.id
_entity.type
_entity.pdbx_description
1 polymer ?
#
loop_
_entity_poly.entity_id
_entity_poly.type
_entity_poly.pdbx_seq_one_letter_code
_entity_poly.pdbx_strand_id
1 'polypeptide(L)'
;MKSDLLLLVITVVVALIFDFLNGFHDAANSIATVVSTRVLSPKLAVLWAAVFNFVAAFFLGTAVAKTIGRGMIRIESVSQYVVIAGLLGAIVWDLLTWWWRLPTSSSHALIGGYAGAAIMRAGFGVIIPEGWHKTLIFIVVAPIMGLFLGLVLMVSVFWLLRNKAPRRIDVWFRRLQLLSAAAYSLGHGGNDAQKTMGIVASALYGAKYLTSAELAGNWGHFHWPIILAAHAAIALGTYFGGWRIVHTMGSRITKLKPVGGFCAETAGAITLFSTALAGIPVSTTHTITGAIVGVGATTRLSAVRWGVARRIVWAWILTIPASAIVAALLFWAFRLVKPDA
;
A
#
# COMPACT_ATOMS: atom_id res chain seq x y z
N MET A 1 -34.87 3.31 -0.15
CA MET A 1 -34.38 2.28 0.82
C MET A 1 -33.77 1.05 0.18
N LYS A 2 -34.46 0.22 -0.64
CA LYS A 2 -33.82 -0.99 -1.23
C LYS A 2 -32.70 -0.67 -2.24
N SER A 3 -32.87 0.36 -3.06
CA SER A 3 -31.86 0.83 -4.03
C SER A 3 -30.58 1.35 -3.35
N ASP A 4 -30.71 2.05 -2.25
CA ASP A 4 -29.59 2.68 -1.55
C ASP A 4 -28.76 1.62 -0.80
N LEU A 5 -29.42 0.62 -0.23
CA LEU A 5 -28.73 -0.52 0.39
C LEU A 5 -27.97 -1.34 -0.67
N LEU A 6 -28.58 -1.60 -1.83
CA LEU A 6 -27.92 -2.32 -2.92
C LEU A 6 -26.66 -1.56 -3.39
N LEU A 7 -26.76 -0.24 -3.56
CA LEU A 7 -25.63 0.60 -3.98
C LEU A 7 -24.50 0.59 -2.93
N LEU A 8 -24.84 0.64 -1.64
CA LEU A 8 -23.87 0.51 -0.57
C LEU A 8 -23.16 -0.86 -0.59
N VAL A 9 -23.93 -1.94 -0.75
CA VAL A 9 -23.34 -3.30 -0.85
C VAL A 9 -22.40 -3.39 -2.03
N ILE A 10 -22.76 -2.86 -3.21
CA ILE A 10 -21.90 -2.79 -4.39
C ILE A 10 -20.62 -2.00 -4.04
N THR A 11 -20.74 -0.85 -3.37
CA THR A 11 -19.60 -0.02 -2.99
C THR A 11 -18.61 -0.79 -2.09
N VAL A 12 -19.12 -1.48 -1.08
CA VAL A 12 -18.30 -2.29 -0.17
C VAL A 12 -17.63 -3.45 -0.92
N VAL A 13 -18.35 -4.15 -1.78
CA VAL A 13 -17.79 -5.23 -2.60
C VAL A 13 -16.68 -4.71 -3.52
N VAL A 14 -16.88 -3.57 -4.19
CA VAL A 14 -15.84 -2.96 -5.04
C VAL A 14 -14.63 -2.54 -4.21
N ALA A 15 -14.83 -2.04 -2.98
CA ALA A 15 -13.74 -1.70 -2.07
C ALA A 15 -12.93 -2.94 -1.66
N LEU A 16 -13.58 -4.06 -1.37
CA LEU A 16 -12.90 -5.32 -1.06
C LEU A 16 -12.19 -5.93 -2.29
N ILE A 17 -12.77 -5.78 -3.49
CA ILE A 17 -12.09 -6.15 -4.76
C ILE A 17 -10.84 -5.29 -4.95
N PHE A 18 -10.92 -3.98 -4.71
CA PHE A 18 -9.74 -3.12 -4.75
C PHE A 18 -8.69 -3.59 -3.74
N ASP A 19 -9.07 -3.91 -2.51
CA ASP A 19 -8.12 -4.34 -1.48
C ASP A 19 -7.48 -5.71 -1.80
N PHE A 20 -8.25 -6.62 -2.39
CA PHE A 20 -7.72 -7.86 -2.95
C PHE A 20 -6.69 -7.57 -4.06
N LEU A 21 -7.00 -6.66 -5.00
CA LEU A 21 -6.09 -6.27 -6.08
C LEU A 21 -4.86 -5.52 -5.56
N ASN A 22 -5.01 -4.70 -4.52
CA ASN A 22 -3.92 -4.09 -3.79
C ASN A 22 -2.98 -5.17 -3.23
N GLY A 23 -3.51 -6.15 -2.48
CA GLY A 23 -2.72 -7.26 -1.97
C GLY A 23 -2.04 -8.09 -3.08
N PHE A 24 -2.74 -8.31 -4.20
CA PHE A 24 -2.21 -9.01 -5.37
C PHE A 24 -1.08 -8.22 -6.06
N HIS A 25 -1.28 -6.93 -6.31
CA HIS A 25 -0.31 -6.04 -6.94
C HIS A 25 0.92 -5.87 -6.04
N ASP A 26 0.69 -5.61 -4.76
CA ASP A 26 1.71 -5.27 -3.78
C ASP A 26 2.27 -6.48 -3.02
N ALA A 27 1.86 -7.71 -3.37
CA ALA A 27 2.52 -8.93 -2.89
C ALA A 27 4.04 -8.87 -3.07
N ALA A 28 4.50 -8.24 -4.16
CA ALA A 28 5.92 -8.03 -4.44
C ALA A 28 6.65 -7.29 -3.33
N ASN A 29 6.01 -6.36 -2.65
CA ASN A 29 6.60 -5.58 -1.56
C ASN A 29 7.01 -6.48 -0.39
N SER A 30 6.19 -7.49 -0.09
CA SER A 30 6.38 -8.42 1.01
C SER A 30 7.26 -9.62 0.66
N ILE A 31 7.26 -10.06 -0.61
CA ILE A 31 7.91 -11.33 -0.96
C ILE A 31 9.11 -11.23 -1.90
N ALA A 32 9.30 -10.12 -2.62
CA ALA A 32 10.36 -10.01 -3.63
C ALA A 32 11.76 -10.23 -3.06
N THR A 33 12.03 -9.73 -1.88
CA THR A 33 13.30 -9.88 -1.16
C THR A 33 13.53 -11.32 -0.73
N VAL A 34 12.60 -11.94 -0.02
CA VAL A 34 12.73 -13.30 0.53
C VAL A 34 12.76 -14.39 -0.56
N VAL A 35 12.08 -14.16 -1.68
CA VAL A 35 12.12 -15.04 -2.86
C VAL A 35 13.44 -14.88 -3.63
N SER A 36 13.90 -13.63 -3.84
CA SER A 36 15.14 -13.36 -4.58
C SER A 36 16.37 -13.86 -3.86
N THR A 37 16.38 -13.83 -2.53
CA THR A 37 17.44 -14.39 -1.68
C THR A 37 17.35 -15.91 -1.51
N ARG A 38 16.27 -16.53 -2.01
CA ARG A 38 15.99 -17.96 -1.88
C ARG A 38 15.89 -18.44 -0.42
N VAL A 39 15.38 -17.60 0.46
CA VAL A 39 15.11 -17.97 1.86
C VAL A 39 13.80 -18.76 1.93
N LEU A 40 12.79 -18.34 1.19
CA LEU A 40 11.55 -19.10 1.01
C LEU A 40 11.33 -19.42 -0.47
N SER A 41 10.68 -20.56 -0.72
CA SER A 41 10.13 -20.87 -2.04
C SER A 41 8.98 -19.90 -2.36
N PRO A 42 8.67 -19.63 -3.63
CA PRO A 42 7.60 -18.71 -4.02
C PRO A 42 6.26 -18.99 -3.32
N LYS A 43 5.85 -20.27 -3.27
CA LYS A 43 4.58 -20.69 -2.62
C LYS A 43 4.57 -20.41 -1.12
N LEU A 44 5.68 -20.70 -0.43
CA LEU A 44 5.78 -20.41 1.00
C LEU A 44 5.89 -18.92 1.30
N ALA A 45 6.50 -18.15 0.42
CA ALA A 45 6.63 -16.71 0.59
C ALA A 45 5.27 -16.00 0.54
N VAL A 46 4.39 -16.33 -0.43
CA VAL A 46 3.04 -15.75 -0.48
C VAL A 46 2.19 -16.18 0.70
N LEU A 47 2.28 -17.45 1.13
CA LEU A 47 1.57 -17.93 2.30
C LEU A 47 2.04 -17.19 3.57
N TRP A 48 3.36 -17.05 3.75
CA TRP A 48 3.96 -16.32 4.87
C TRP A 48 3.48 -14.88 4.92
N ALA A 49 3.59 -14.16 3.80
CA ALA A 49 3.16 -12.77 3.71
C ALA A 49 1.64 -12.61 3.92
N ALA A 50 0.81 -13.48 3.34
CA ALA A 50 -0.64 -13.44 3.50
C ALA A 50 -1.05 -13.63 4.96
N VAL A 51 -0.45 -14.59 5.67
CA VAL A 51 -0.72 -14.82 7.10
C VAL A 51 -0.42 -13.56 7.91
N PHE A 52 0.75 -12.93 7.72
CA PHE A 52 1.12 -11.74 8.48
C PHE A 52 0.35 -10.49 8.06
N ASN A 53 -0.06 -10.36 6.80
CA ASN A 53 -0.99 -9.31 6.36
C ASN A 53 -2.35 -9.42 7.07
N PHE A 54 -2.87 -10.65 7.24
CA PHE A 54 -4.11 -10.87 7.98
C PHE A 54 -3.95 -10.63 9.49
N VAL A 55 -2.88 -11.15 10.08
CA VAL A 55 -2.59 -11.01 11.50
C VAL A 55 -2.43 -9.54 11.92
N ALA A 56 -2.04 -8.66 11.01
CA ALA A 56 -1.96 -7.23 11.23
C ALA A 56 -3.27 -6.60 11.75
N ALA A 57 -4.44 -7.20 11.43
CA ALA A 57 -5.75 -6.81 11.94
C ALA A 57 -5.81 -6.65 13.47
N PHE A 58 -5.00 -7.42 14.18
CA PHE A 58 -5.02 -7.50 15.64
C PHE A 58 -3.97 -6.62 16.35
N PHE A 59 -3.02 -6.05 15.59
CA PHE A 59 -1.88 -5.33 16.15
C PHE A 59 -1.87 -3.84 15.83
N LEU A 60 -2.39 -3.45 14.67
CA LEU A 60 -2.36 -2.07 14.21
C LEU A 60 -3.76 -1.47 14.29
N GLY A 61 -3.86 -0.28 14.87
CA GLY A 61 -5.13 0.44 15.03
C GLY A 61 -5.69 0.96 13.70
N THR A 62 -6.52 2.01 13.77
CA THR A 62 -7.26 2.58 12.64
C THR A 62 -6.84 4.01 12.31
N ALA A 63 -5.64 4.44 12.71
CA ALA A 63 -5.20 5.83 12.56
C ALA A 63 -5.09 6.27 11.09
N VAL A 64 -4.53 5.42 10.22
CA VAL A 64 -4.46 5.67 8.77
C VAL A 64 -5.84 5.69 8.15
N ALA A 65 -6.73 4.77 8.57
CA ALA A 65 -8.10 4.72 8.07
C ALA A 65 -8.88 6.01 8.35
N LYS A 66 -8.70 6.61 9.53
CA LYS A 66 -9.30 7.90 9.88
C LYS A 66 -8.79 9.03 8.97
N THR A 67 -7.50 9.04 8.64
CA THR A 67 -6.91 10.03 7.73
C THR A 67 -7.51 9.90 6.33
N ILE A 68 -7.64 8.69 5.80
CA ILE A 68 -8.24 8.46 4.46
C ILE A 68 -9.73 8.80 4.48
N GLY A 69 -10.47 8.33 5.49
CA GLY A 69 -11.93 8.46 5.55
C GLY A 69 -12.42 9.91 5.73
N ARG A 70 -11.65 10.77 6.41
CA ARG A 70 -12.07 12.14 6.76
C ARG A 70 -11.07 13.23 6.41
N GLY A 71 -9.80 12.87 6.25
CA GLY A 71 -8.72 13.84 6.17
C GLY A 71 -8.34 14.26 4.75
N MET A 72 -8.85 13.60 3.72
CA MET A 72 -8.44 13.85 2.33
C MET A 72 -9.45 14.66 1.54
N ILE A 73 -10.74 14.40 1.74
CA ILE A 73 -11.85 14.98 0.98
C ILE A 73 -12.94 15.37 1.97
N ARG A 74 -13.61 16.49 1.70
CA ARG A 74 -14.79 16.92 2.48
C ARG A 74 -15.86 15.88 2.38
N ILE A 75 -16.23 15.31 3.52
CA ILE A 75 -17.10 14.13 3.59
C ILE A 75 -18.51 14.40 3.05
N GLU A 76 -18.97 15.65 3.10
CA GLU A 76 -20.25 16.10 2.55
C GLU A 76 -20.31 15.95 1.02
N SER A 77 -19.14 15.93 0.38
CA SER A 77 -19.01 15.74 -1.08
C SER A 77 -18.86 14.28 -1.48
N VAL A 78 -18.90 13.34 -0.53
CA VAL A 78 -18.73 11.91 -0.80
C VAL A 78 -20.08 11.24 -1.01
N SER A 79 -20.34 10.80 -2.25
CA SER A 79 -21.46 9.90 -2.57
C SER A 79 -20.94 8.50 -2.87
N GLN A 80 -21.83 7.51 -2.87
CA GLN A 80 -21.49 6.13 -3.27
C GLN A 80 -20.88 6.09 -4.68
N TYR A 81 -21.37 6.93 -5.60
CA TYR A 81 -20.83 7.02 -6.96
C TYR A 81 -19.42 7.58 -7.02
N VAL A 82 -19.09 8.56 -6.16
CA VAL A 82 -17.71 9.08 -6.00
C VAL A 82 -16.78 7.96 -5.52
N VAL A 83 -17.22 7.21 -4.52
CA VAL A 83 -16.42 6.10 -3.97
C VAL A 83 -16.21 5.02 -5.03
N ILE A 84 -17.25 4.57 -5.71
CA ILE A 84 -17.17 3.54 -6.76
C ILE A 84 -16.27 4.01 -7.91
N ALA A 85 -16.46 5.23 -8.41
CA ALA A 85 -15.63 5.76 -9.48
C ALA A 85 -14.16 5.86 -9.09
N GLY A 86 -13.89 6.32 -7.86
CA GLY A 86 -12.53 6.39 -7.31
C GLY A 86 -11.85 5.03 -7.21
N LEU A 87 -12.56 4.04 -6.67
CA LEU A 87 -12.09 2.66 -6.56
C LEU A 87 -11.84 2.03 -7.94
N LEU A 88 -12.78 2.17 -8.87
CA LEU A 88 -12.61 1.66 -10.24
C LEU A 88 -11.44 2.33 -10.97
N GLY A 89 -11.23 3.65 -10.77
CA GLY A 89 -10.07 4.35 -11.31
C GLY A 89 -8.75 3.79 -10.78
N ALA A 90 -8.68 3.49 -9.49
CA ALA A 90 -7.53 2.84 -8.87
C ALA A 90 -7.33 1.41 -9.39
N ILE A 91 -8.40 0.61 -9.47
CA ILE A 91 -8.37 -0.77 -10.00
C ILE A 91 -7.83 -0.80 -11.42
N VAL A 92 -8.34 0.07 -12.30
CA VAL A 92 -7.89 0.15 -13.70
C VAL A 92 -6.40 0.48 -13.75
N TRP A 93 -5.94 1.46 -12.95
CA TRP A 93 -4.53 1.83 -12.91
C TRP A 93 -3.64 0.70 -12.39
N ASP A 94 -4.03 0.02 -11.31
CA ASP A 94 -3.28 -1.10 -10.75
C ASP A 94 -3.17 -2.28 -11.73
N LEU A 95 -4.24 -2.59 -12.47
CA LEU A 95 -4.23 -3.63 -13.51
C LEU A 95 -3.33 -3.25 -14.69
N LEU A 96 -3.34 -2.00 -15.14
CA LEU A 96 -2.47 -1.51 -16.21
C LEU A 96 -0.99 -1.59 -15.80
N THR A 97 -0.66 -1.10 -14.61
CA THR A 97 0.72 -1.11 -14.12
C THR A 97 1.22 -2.52 -13.80
N TRP A 98 0.37 -3.40 -13.32
CA TRP A 98 0.68 -4.82 -13.20
C TRP A 98 0.98 -5.45 -14.58
N TRP A 99 0.18 -5.12 -15.59
CA TRP A 99 0.41 -5.60 -16.96
C TRP A 99 1.76 -5.12 -17.49
N TRP A 100 2.12 -3.88 -17.25
CA TRP A 100 3.41 -3.29 -17.65
C TRP A 100 4.58 -3.70 -16.75
N ARG A 101 4.33 -4.49 -15.70
CA ARG A 101 5.35 -4.92 -14.72
C ARG A 101 6.01 -3.76 -13.97
N LEU A 102 5.26 -2.69 -13.75
CA LEU A 102 5.71 -1.49 -13.06
C LEU A 102 5.25 -1.54 -11.59
N PRO A 103 6.18 -1.56 -10.62
CA PRO A 103 5.83 -1.45 -9.21
C PRO A 103 5.40 -0.02 -8.89
N THR A 104 4.11 0.23 -8.95
CA THR A 104 3.46 1.48 -8.55
C THR A 104 2.88 1.36 -7.15
N SER A 105 2.21 2.39 -6.68
CA SER A 105 1.56 2.43 -5.38
C SER A 105 0.06 2.34 -5.53
N SER A 106 -0.54 1.23 -5.15
CA SER A 106 -2.00 1.07 -5.08
C SER A 106 -2.64 2.10 -4.14
N SER A 107 -1.90 2.49 -3.08
CA SER A 107 -2.32 3.56 -2.17
C SER A 107 -2.45 4.92 -2.87
N HIS A 108 -1.49 5.27 -3.72
CA HIS A 108 -1.56 6.53 -4.49
C HIS A 108 -2.61 6.45 -5.59
N ALA A 109 -2.82 5.27 -6.18
CA ALA A 109 -3.90 5.04 -7.13
C ALA A 109 -5.28 5.25 -6.46
N LEU A 110 -5.46 4.73 -5.24
CA LEU A 110 -6.68 4.93 -4.46
C LEU A 110 -6.92 6.42 -4.13
N ILE A 111 -5.92 7.09 -3.58
CA ILE A 111 -6.01 8.50 -3.18
C ILE A 111 -6.28 9.37 -4.43
N GLY A 112 -5.57 9.12 -5.52
CA GLY A 112 -5.75 9.82 -6.78
C GLY A 112 -7.16 9.59 -7.37
N GLY A 113 -7.59 8.33 -7.43
CA GLY A 113 -8.92 7.98 -7.93
C GLY A 113 -10.04 8.61 -7.10
N TYR A 114 -9.94 8.53 -5.77
CA TYR A 114 -10.93 9.10 -4.86
C TYR A 114 -11.01 10.63 -5.00
N ALA A 115 -9.86 11.31 -5.10
CA ALA A 115 -9.80 12.75 -5.34
C ALA A 115 -10.34 13.13 -6.72
N GLY A 116 -9.97 12.41 -7.77
CA GLY A 116 -10.41 12.70 -9.14
C GLY A 116 -11.92 12.64 -9.30
N ALA A 117 -12.55 11.60 -8.75
CA ALA A 117 -14.01 11.45 -8.74
C ALA A 117 -14.69 12.58 -7.94
N ALA A 118 -14.15 12.93 -6.76
CA ALA A 118 -14.71 13.98 -5.92
C ALA A 118 -14.56 15.38 -6.55
N ILE A 119 -13.42 15.66 -7.17
CA ILE A 119 -13.19 16.93 -7.90
C ILE A 119 -14.15 17.04 -9.08
N MET A 120 -14.39 15.96 -9.82
CA MET A 120 -15.35 15.94 -10.93
C MET A 120 -16.78 16.20 -10.47
N ARG A 121 -17.11 15.76 -9.24
CA ARG A 121 -18.44 16.01 -8.64
C ARG A 121 -18.65 17.44 -8.21
N ALA A 122 -17.71 18.03 -7.47
CA ALA A 122 -17.92 19.25 -6.70
C ALA A 122 -16.76 20.28 -6.78
N GLY A 123 -15.84 20.07 -7.73
CA GLY A 123 -14.71 20.99 -7.96
C GLY A 123 -13.56 20.82 -6.96
N PHE A 124 -12.50 21.59 -7.12
CA PHE A 124 -11.28 21.51 -6.31
C PHE A 124 -11.46 21.87 -4.83
N GLY A 125 -12.51 22.62 -4.49
CA GLY A 125 -12.81 23.02 -3.10
C GLY A 125 -13.10 21.87 -2.15
N VAL A 126 -13.28 20.63 -2.66
CA VAL A 126 -13.51 19.43 -1.84
C VAL A 126 -12.24 18.87 -1.21
N ILE A 127 -11.08 19.27 -1.70
CA ILE A 127 -9.78 18.78 -1.21
C ILE A 127 -9.47 19.41 0.14
N ILE A 128 -9.07 18.59 1.11
CA ILE A 128 -8.62 19.03 2.44
C ILE A 128 -7.10 19.16 2.42
N PRO A 129 -6.55 20.42 2.41
CA PRO A 129 -5.11 20.62 2.21
C PRO A 129 -4.24 19.92 3.24
N GLU A 130 -4.66 19.85 4.51
CA GLU A 130 -3.88 19.30 5.62
C GLU A 130 -3.57 17.81 5.42
N GLY A 131 -4.54 17.02 4.96
CA GLY A 131 -4.34 15.59 4.66
C GLY A 131 -3.45 15.40 3.43
N TRP A 132 -3.64 16.23 2.42
CA TRP A 132 -2.85 16.19 1.19
C TRP A 132 -1.40 16.61 1.42
N HIS A 133 -1.13 17.69 2.17
CA HIS A 133 0.24 18.12 2.49
C HIS A 133 1.04 16.98 3.14
N LYS A 134 0.46 16.32 4.16
CA LYS A 134 1.11 15.18 4.81
C LYS A 134 1.39 14.05 3.83
N THR A 135 0.40 13.67 3.03
CA THR A 135 0.54 12.59 2.06
C THR A 135 1.60 12.91 1.00
N LEU A 136 1.56 14.11 0.40
CA LEU A 136 2.52 14.54 -0.63
C LEU A 136 3.96 14.61 -0.09
N ILE A 137 4.17 15.11 1.13
CA ILE A 137 5.47 15.10 1.78
C ILE A 137 5.98 13.66 1.94
N PHE A 138 5.13 12.74 2.39
CA PHE A 138 5.53 11.35 2.63
C PHE A 138 5.68 10.52 1.34
N ILE A 139 5.20 10.99 0.18
CA ILE A 139 5.58 10.41 -1.12
C ILE A 139 7.09 10.44 -1.33
N VAL A 140 7.74 11.50 -0.86
CA VAL A 140 9.20 11.71 -0.96
C VAL A 140 9.92 11.18 0.28
N VAL A 141 9.40 11.47 1.47
CA VAL A 141 10.05 11.12 2.75
C VAL A 141 10.11 9.61 2.96
N ALA A 142 9.04 8.86 2.68
CA ALA A 142 9.02 7.42 2.95
C ALA A 142 10.07 6.62 2.16
N PRO A 143 10.26 6.80 0.84
CA PRO A 143 11.33 6.12 0.13
C PRO A 143 12.73 6.57 0.57
N ILE A 144 12.91 7.85 0.96
CA ILE A 144 14.18 8.35 1.50
C ILE A 144 14.46 7.73 2.86
N MET A 145 13.46 7.61 3.75
CA MET A 145 13.58 6.91 5.03
C MET A 145 13.97 5.44 4.80
N GLY A 146 13.27 4.76 3.90
CA GLY A 146 13.61 3.38 3.54
C GLY A 146 15.06 3.26 3.05
N LEU A 147 15.49 4.12 2.14
CA LEU A 147 16.84 4.16 1.59
C LEU A 147 17.88 4.39 2.70
N PHE A 148 17.68 5.42 3.50
CA PHE A 148 18.61 5.78 4.57
C PHE A 148 18.73 4.68 5.64
N LEU A 149 17.58 4.17 6.13
CA LEU A 149 17.57 3.09 7.10
C LEU A 149 18.16 1.80 6.52
N GLY A 150 17.86 1.45 5.27
CA GLY A 150 18.44 0.29 4.59
C GLY A 150 19.95 0.38 4.48
N LEU A 151 20.46 1.55 4.12
CA LEU A 151 21.90 1.84 4.06
C LEU A 151 22.53 1.74 5.46
N VAL A 152 21.98 2.41 6.46
CA VAL A 152 22.52 2.43 7.83
C VAL A 152 22.52 1.03 8.42
N LEU A 153 21.43 0.28 8.32
CA LEU A 153 21.35 -1.09 8.82
C LEU A 153 22.39 -2.00 8.14
N MET A 154 22.54 -1.89 6.82
CA MET A 154 23.49 -2.74 6.09
C MET A 154 24.93 -2.42 6.48
N VAL A 155 25.31 -1.13 6.59
CA VAL A 155 26.61 -0.70 7.05
C VAL A 155 26.86 -1.17 8.49
N SER A 156 25.88 -1.01 9.38
CA SER A 156 25.98 -1.48 10.77
C SER A 156 26.23 -2.98 10.86
N VAL A 157 25.49 -3.77 10.09
CA VAL A 157 25.70 -5.24 10.03
C VAL A 157 27.08 -5.60 9.52
N PHE A 158 27.58 -4.93 8.48
CA PHE A 158 28.94 -5.15 7.98
C PHE A 158 30.01 -4.86 9.05
N TRP A 159 29.86 -3.77 9.77
CA TRP A 159 30.77 -3.40 10.85
C TRP A 159 30.75 -4.39 12.01
N LEU A 160 29.57 -4.73 12.51
CA LEU A 160 29.36 -5.63 13.64
C LEU A 160 29.87 -7.06 13.35
N LEU A 161 29.70 -7.52 12.12
CA LEU A 161 29.97 -8.90 11.73
C LEU A 161 31.23 -9.06 10.88
N ARG A 162 32.06 -8.03 10.72
CA ARG A 162 33.27 -8.05 9.88
C ARG A 162 34.22 -9.20 10.18
N ASN A 163 34.29 -9.65 11.46
CA ASN A 163 35.16 -10.71 11.93
C ASN A 163 34.48 -12.10 11.91
N LYS A 164 33.30 -12.25 11.40
CA LYS A 164 32.55 -13.53 11.35
C LYS A 164 32.68 -14.17 9.98
N ALA A 165 32.76 -15.51 9.96
CA ALA A 165 32.82 -16.25 8.72
C ALA A 165 31.54 -16.02 7.85
N PRO A 166 31.69 -15.76 6.54
CA PRO A 166 30.54 -15.45 5.65
C PRO A 166 29.45 -16.54 5.66
N ARG A 167 29.83 -17.82 5.75
CA ARG A 167 28.87 -18.93 5.83
C ARG A 167 28.00 -18.87 7.09
N ARG A 168 28.56 -18.46 8.24
CA ARG A 168 27.83 -18.31 9.49
C ARG A 168 26.83 -17.14 9.39
N ILE A 169 27.24 -16.05 8.79
CA ILE A 169 26.38 -14.88 8.52
C ILE A 169 25.22 -15.30 7.63
N ASP A 170 25.45 -16.02 6.54
CA ASP A 170 24.36 -16.47 5.63
C ASP A 170 23.35 -17.34 6.37
N VAL A 171 23.78 -18.30 7.18
CA VAL A 171 22.88 -19.17 7.96
C VAL A 171 22.03 -18.36 8.95
N TRP A 172 22.63 -17.39 9.65
CA TRP A 172 21.88 -16.56 10.59
C TRP A 172 20.85 -15.67 9.89
N PHE A 173 21.27 -15.00 8.82
CA PHE A 173 20.39 -14.06 8.12
C PHE A 173 19.29 -14.74 7.31
N ARG A 174 19.42 -15.98 6.91
CA ARG A 174 18.29 -16.76 6.38
C ARG A 174 17.17 -16.93 7.41
N ARG A 175 17.50 -17.12 8.69
CA ARG A 175 16.50 -17.21 9.77
C ARG A 175 15.95 -15.83 10.16
N LEU A 176 16.83 -14.84 10.31
CA LEU A 176 16.45 -13.47 10.65
C LEU A 176 15.58 -12.82 9.55
N GLN A 177 15.82 -13.18 8.29
CA GLN A 177 15.00 -12.68 7.18
C GLN A 177 13.56 -13.21 7.23
N LEU A 178 13.29 -14.35 7.82
CA LEU A 178 11.90 -14.79 8.06
C LEU A 178 11.18 -13.84 9.03
N LEU A 179 11.88 -13.38 10.06
CA LEU A 179 11.31 -12.42 11.03
C LEU A 179 11.12 -11.04 10.41
N SER A 180 12.10 -10.54 9.65
CA SER A 180 11.94 -9.24 8.99
C SER A 180 10.88 -9.25 7.90
N ALA A 181 10.74 -10.34 7.15
CA ALA A 181 9.66 -10.51 6.17
C ALA A 181 8.29 -10.57 6.85
N ALA A 182 8.17 -11.22 8.02
CA ALA A 182 6.96 -11.21 8.82
C ALA A 182 6.62 -9.79 9.33
N ALA A 183 7.60 -9.10 9.91
CA ALA A 183 7.44 -7.73 10.40
C ALA A 183 7.05 -6.76 9.25
N TYR A 184 7.70 -6.88 8.09
CA TYR A 184 7.35 -6.08 6.93
C TYR A 184 5.92 -6.36 6.46
N SER A 185 5.51 -7.63 6.37
CA SER A 185 4.16 -8.01 5.98
C SER A 185 3.11 -7.53 6.97
N LEU A 186 3.39 -7.58 8.29
CA LEU A 186 2.53 -6.94 9.31
C LEU A 186 2.38 -5.44 9.06
N GLY A 187 3.49 -4.74 8.82
CA GLY A 187 3.48 -3.31 8.51
C GLY A 187 2.74 -2.99 7.21
N HIS A 188 2.90 -3.84 6.17
CA HIS A 188 2.22 -3.72 4.89
C HIS A 188 0.71 -3.90 5.04
N GLY A 189 0.25 -5.05 5.54
CA GLY A 189 -1.18 -5.33 5.72
C GLY A 189 -1.86 -4.28 6.59
N GLY A 190 -1.24 -3.93 7.73
CA GLY A 190 -1.80 -2.96 8.65
C GLY A 190 -1.80 -1.51 8.15
N ASN A 191 -0.94 -1.14 7.19
CA ASN A 191 -0.97 0.19 6.56
C ASN A 191 -1.98 0.22 5.41
N ASP A 192 -1.96 -0.79 4.56
CA ASP A 192 -2.70 -0.78 3.30
C ASP A 192 -4.18 -1.15 3.48
N ALA A 193 -4.52 -2.16 4.29
CA ALA A 193 -5.91 -2.48 4.60
C ALA A 193 -6.65 -1.30 5.26
N GLN A 194 -5.95 -0.50 6.09
CA GLN A 194 -6.55 0.68 6.70
C GLN A 194 -7.05 1.72 5.68
N LYS A 195 -6.45 1.79 4.50
CA LYS A 195 -6.89 2.73 3.46
C LYS A 195 -8.26 2.33 2.92
N THR A 196 -8.44 1.04 2.62
CA THR A 196 -9.74 0.48 2.23
C THR A 196 -10.76 0.59 3.36
N MET A 197 -10.36 0.33 4.61
CA MET A 197 -11.23 0.53 5.78
C MET A 197 -11.75 1.95 5.86
N GLY A 198 -10.90 2.96 5.62
CA GLY A 198 -11.30 4.37 5.60
C GLY A 198 -12.32 4.69 4.50
N ILE A 199 -12.14 4.14 3.31
CA ILE A 199 -13.07 4.28 2.19
C ILE A 199 -14.44 3.62 2.50
N VAL A 200 -14.43 2.40 3.06
CA VAL A 200 -15.67 1.72 3.47
C VAL A 200 -16.39 2.50 4.57
N ALA A 201 -15.66 3.02 5.56
CA ALA A 201 -16.25 3.86 6.61
C ALA A 201 -16.89 5.14 6.03
N SER A 202 -16.23 5.79 5.06
CA SER A 202 -16.79 6.96 4.36
C SER A 202 -18.07 6.61 3.58
N ALA A 203 -18.10 5.44 2.94
CA ALA A 203 -19.28 4.96 2.22
C ALA A 203 -20.45 4.68 3.17
N LEU A 204 -20.19 4.05 4.32
CA LEU A 204 -21.20 3.82 5.37
C LEU A 204 -21.73 5.13 5.96
N TYR A 205 -20.86 6.12 6.17
CA TYR A 205 -21.27 7.45 6.60
C TYR A 205 -22.18 8.12 5.56
N GLY A 206 -21.79 8.12 4.29
CA GLY A 206 -22.59 8.67 3.19
C GLY A 206 -23.95 8.00 3.04
N ALA A 207 -24.05 6.71 3.37
CA ALA A 207 -25.30 5.95 3.41
C ALA A 207 -26.07 6.07 4.76
N LYS A 208 -25.60 6.91 5.69
CA LYS A 208 -26.20 7.17 7.02
C LYS A 208 -26.21 5.96 7.97
N TYR A 209 -25.32 4.98 7.76
CA TYR A 209 -25.10 3.87 8.69
C TYR A 209 -24.08 4.21 9.79
N LEU A 210 -23.30 5.27 9.63
CA LEU A 210 -22.38 5.81 10.64
C LEU A 210 -22.72 7.27 10.91
N THR A 211 -22.63 7.66 12.17
CA THR A 211 -22.66 9.06 12.59
C THR A 211 -21.28 9.71 12.42
N SER A 212 -21.19 11.03 12.47
CA SER A 212 -19.90 11.75 12.44
C SER A 212 -19.00 11.38 13.61
N ALA A 213 -19.58 11.09 14.78
CA ALA A 213 -18.84 10.63 15.97
C ALA A 213 -18.24 9.23 15.76
N GLU A 214 -19.02 8.31 15.21
CA GLU A 214 -18.55 6.95 14.91
C GLU A 214 -17.48 6.95 13.79
N LEU A 215 -17.66 7.75 12.76
CA LEU A 215 -16.66 7.91 11.71
C LEU A 215 -15.34 8.48 12.25
N ALA A 216 -15.41 9.37 13.25
CA ALA A 216 -14.24 9.90 13.95
C ALA A 216 -13.63 8.91 14.94
N GLY A 217 -14.46 8.06 15.52
CA GLY A 217 -14.13 7.12 16.59
C GLY A 217 -13.78 5.72 16.09
N ASN A 218 -14.59 4.75 16.47
CA ASN A 218 -14.36 3.32 16.26
C ASN A 218 -15.38 2.62 15.34
N TRP A 219 -16.20 3.36 14.60
CA TRP A 219 -17.19 2.85 13.63
C TRP A 219 -18.30 1.95 14.21
N GLY A 220 -18.54 1.99 15.53
CA GLY A 220 -19.62 1.26 16.19
C GLY A 220 -19.61 -0.24 15.88
N HIS A 221 -20.75 -0.79 15.47
CA HIS A 221 -20.91 -2.21 15.15
C HIS A 221 -20.12 -2.67 13.93
N PHE A 222 -19.74 -1.76 13.05
CA PHE A 222 -18.99 -2.07 11.81
C PHE A 222 -17.48 -2.20 12.03
N HIS A 223 -16.97 -1.89 13.21
CA HIS A 223 -15.53 -1.84 13.49
C HIS A 223 -14.81 -3.14 13.13
N TRP A 224 -15.13 -4.23 13.80
CA TRP A 224 -14.50 -5.52 13.52
C TRP A 224 -14.85 -6.11 12.16
N PRO A 225 -16.11 -6.07 11.68
CA PRO A 225 -16.43 -6.50 10.33
C PRO A 225 -15.59 -5.82 9.23
N ILE A 226 -15.38 -4.50 9.30
CA ILE A 226 -14.57 -3.77 8.32
C ILE A 226 -13.10 -4.19 8.42
N ILE A 227 -12.55 -4.25 9.65
CA ILE A 227 -11.16 -4.63 9.86
C ILE A 227 -10.87 -6.02 9.29
N LEU A 228 -11.67 -7.01 9.69
CA LEU A 228 -11.46 -8.39 9.28
C LEU A 228 -11.66 -8.59 7.78
N ALA A 229 -12.67 -7.94 7.18
CA ALA A 229 -12.95 -8.05 5.75
C ALA A 229 -11.80 -7.44 4.92
N ALA A 230 -11.30 -6.26 5.28
CA ALA A 230 -10.18 -5.63 4.59
C ALA A 230 -8.90 -6.47 4.71
N HIS A 231 -8.52 -6.88 5.93
CA HIS A 231 -7.33 -7.71 6.11
C HIS A 231 -7.45 -9.10 5.45
N ALA A 232 -8.65 -9.67 5.38
CA ALA A 232 -8.88 -10.92 4.63
C ALA A 232 -8.72 -10.69 3.12
N ALA A 233 -9.26 -9.59 2.59
CA ALA A 233 -9.17 -9.26 1.17
C ALA A 233 -7.71 -9.06 0.73
N ILE A 234 -6.94 -8.22 1.45
CA ILE A 234 -5.52 -7.98 1.12
C ILE A 234 -4.66 -9.25 1.30
N ALA A 235 -4.93 -10.06 2.32
CA ALA A 235 -4.23 -11.32 2.55
C ALA A 235 -4.50 -12.32 1.43
N LEU A 236 -5.74 -12.47 1.00
CA LEU A 236 -6.11 -13.32 -0.14
C LEU A 236 -5.42 -12.81 -1.41
N GLY A 237 -5.45 -11.52 -1.70
CA GLY A 237 -4.74 -10.93 -2.84
C GLY A 237 -3.24 -11.25 -2.81
N THR A 238 -2.60 -11.08 -1.68
CA THR A 238 -1.18 -11.40 -1.48
C THR A 238 -0.89 -12.88 -1.71
N TYR A 239 -1.76 -13.78 -1.31
CA TYR A 239 -1.60 -15.23 -1.51
C TYR A 239 -1.56 -15.60 -2.99
N PHE A 240 -2.36 -14.98 -3.85
CA PHE A 240 -2.30 -15.19 -5.29
C PHE A 240 -1.04 -14.59 -5.93
N GLY A 241 -0.52 -13.53 -5.37
CA GLY A 241 0.75 -12.89 -5.70
C GLY A 241 0.86 -12.25 -7.08
N GLY A 242 1.37 -11.03 -7.14
CA GLY A 242 1.64 -10.29 -8.38
C GLY A 242 2.99 -10.65 -9.01
N TRP A 243 3.20 -11.86 -9.47
CA TRP A 243 4.50 -12.41 -9.90
C TRP A 243 5.24 -11.57 -10.94
N ARG A 244 4.51 -10.83 -11.78
CA ARG A 244 5.11 -9.92 -12.78
C ARG A 244 5.92 -8.80 -12.12
N ILE A 245 5.45 -8.27 -11.00
CA ILE A 245 6.08 -7.20 -10.23
C ILE A 245 7.16 -7.78 -9.31
N VAL A 246 6.91 -8.95 -8.70
CA VAL A 246 7.90 -9.67 -7.86
C VAL A 246 9.23 -9.84 -8.59
N HIS A 247 9.19 -10.24 -9.85
CA HIS A 247 10.40 -10.37 -10.67
C HIS A 247 11.12 -9.03 -10.87
N THR A 248 10.38 -7.93 -11.04
CA THR A 248 10.98 -6.60 -11.21
C THR A 248 11.68 -6.13 -9.93
N MET A 249 11.02 -6.24 -8.79
CA MET A 249 11.56 -5.77 -7.51
C MET A 249 12.67 -6.67 -6.96
N GLY A 250 12.49 -8.00 -7.06
CA GLY A 250 13.42 -8.95 -6.46
C GLY A 250 14.73 -9.16 -7.24
N SER A 251 14.74 -8.89 -8.57
CA SER A 251 15.90 -9.23 -9.40
C SER A 251 16.40 -8.12 -10.32
N ARG A 252 15.54 -7.11 -10.62
CA ARG A 252 15.89 -6.07 -11.60
C ARG A 252 16.40 -4.77 -10.98
N ILE A 253 16.22 -4.52 -9.69
CA ILE A 253 16.74 -3.31 -9.02
C ILE A 253 18.19 -3.55 -8.59
N THR A 254 18.42 -4.58 -7.79
CA THR A 254 19.75 -5.01 -7.34
C THR A 254 19.72 -6.51 -6.98
N LYS A 255 20.89 -7.13 -6.87
CA LYS A 255 21.00 -8.53 -6.40
C LYS A 255 21.17 -8.53 -4.88
N LEU A 256 20.20 -9.07 -4.17
CA LEU A 256 20.23 -9.18 -2.71
C LEU A 256 20.77 -10.55 -2.27
N LYS A 257 21.52 -10.54 -1.14
CA LYS A 257 21.81 -11.71 -0.31
C LYS A 257 20.86 -11.71 0.90
N PRO A 258 20.74 -12.82 1.68
CA PRO A 258 19.85 -12.85 2.86
C PRO A 258 20.05 -11.70 3.84
N VAL A 259 21.29 -11.31 4.12
CA VAL A 259 21.60 -10.14 4.96
C VAL A 259 21.03 -8.84 4.39
N GLY A 260 21.11 -8.65 3.07
CA GLY A 260 20.54 -7.47 2.41
C GLY A 260 19.02 -7.48 2.39
N GLY A 261 18.41 -8.66 2.21
CA GLY A 261 16.95 -8.83 2.34
C GLY A 261 16.48 -8.47 3.73
N PHE A 262 17.12 -9.01 4.76
CA PHE A 262 16.84 -8.67 6.16
C PHE A 262 16.92 -7.16 6.43
N CYS A 263 17.99 -6.50 5.99
CA CYS A 263 18.15 -5.06 6.21
C CYS A 263 17.06 -4.24 5.47
N ALA A 264 16.74 -4.60 4.24
CA ALA A 264 15.71 -3.90 3.46
C ALA A 264 14.31 -4.05 4.08
N GLU A 265 13.92 -5.27 4.45
CA GLU A 265 12.65 -5.57 5.09
C GLU A 265 12.54 -4.91 6.46
N THR A 266 13.62 -4.93 7.27
CA THR A 266 13.65 -4.26 8.59
C THR A 266 13.51 -2.75 8.45
N ALA A 267 14.23 -2.13 7.50
CA ALA A 267 14.11 -0.70 7.20
C ALA A 267 12.68 -0.33 6.78
N GLY A 268 12.11 -1.14 5.91
CA GLY A 268 10.72 -0.99 5.48
C GLY A 268 9.74 -1.13 6.64
N ALA A 269 9.88 -2.17 7.46
CA ALA A 269 9.02 -2.40 8.61
C ALA A 269 9.06 -1.23 9.61
N ILE A 270 10.25 -0.76 9.97
CA ILE A 270 10.41 0.41 10.86
C ILE A 270 9.65 1.62 10.30
N THR A 271 9.82 1.91 9.02
CA THR A 271 9.14 3.03 8.35
C THR A 271 7.63 2.85 8.39
N LEU A 272 7.12 1.66 8.04
CA LEU A 272 5.68 1.40 7.98
C LEU A 272 5.01 1.43 9.35
N PHE A 273 5.62 0.85 10.39
CA PHE A 273 5.09 0.94 11.75
C PHE A 273 5.07 2.37 12.26
N SER A 274 6.16 3.12 12.08
CA SER A 274 6.24 4.53 12.50
C SER A 274 5.15 5.39 11.85
N THR A 275 4.94 5.23 10.55
CA THR A 275 3.93 6.01 9.80
C THR A 275 2.51 5.55 10.10
N ALA A 276 2.27 4.24 10.30
CA ALA A 276 0.96 3.71 10.68
C ALA A 276 0.52 4.24 12.06
N LEU A 277 1.43 4.24 13.05
CA LEU A 277 1.16 4.81 14.38
C LEU A 277 0.90 6.32 14.34
N ALA A 278 1.57 7.04 13.45
CA ALA A 278 1.36 8.47 13.23
C ALA A 278 0.09 8.79 12.39
N GLY A 279 -0.62 7.76 11.91
CA GLY A 279 -1.81 7.93 11.06
C GLY A 279 -1.50 8.52 9.67
N ILE A 280 -0.27 8.34 9.18
CA ILE A 280 0.17 8.88 7.90
C ILE A 280 0.07 7.79 6.83
N PRO A 281 -0.78 7.96 5.81
CA PRO A 281 -0.86 7.02 4.71
C PRO A 281 0.40 7.13 3.84
N VAL A 282 1.15 6.03 3.75
CA VAL A 282 2.37 5.96 2.93
C VAL A 282 2.26 4.86 1.88
N SER A 283 3.14 4.93 0.89
CA SER A 283 3.33 3.87 -0.10
C SER A 283 4.31 2.83 0.42
N THR A 284 3.82 1.62 0.61
CA THR A 284 4.64 0.46 0.98
C THR A 284 5.63 0.12 -0.12
N THR A 285 5.22 0.24 -1.41
CA THR A 285 6.08 0.04 -2.58
C THR A 285 7.24 1.03 -2.64
N HIS A 286 6.99 2.32 -2.38
CA HIS A 286 8.04 3.34 -2.37
C HIS A 286 9.04 3.08 -1.25
N THR A 287 8.55 2.74 -0.06
CA THR A 287 9.35 2.47 1.12
C THR A 287 10.32 1.31 0.90
N ILE A 288 9.81 0.14 0.47
CA ILE A 288 10.67 -1.05 0.27
C ILE A 288 11.61 -0.87 -0.92
N THR A 289 11.17 -0.19 -1.99
CA THR A 289 12.03 0.11 -3.13
C THR A 289 13.21 0.99 -2.69
N GLY A 290 12.94 2.03 -1.91
CA GLY A 290 13.99 2.86 -1.30
C GLY A 290 14.96 2.02 -0.46
N ALA A 291 14.45 1.15 0.41
CA ALA A 291 15.27 0.27 1.25
C ALA A 291 16.15 -0.69 0.43
N ILE A 292 15.60 -1.29 -0.64
CA ILE A 292 16.37 -2.16 -1.55
C ILE A 292 17.48 -1.38 -2.26
N VAL A 293 17.20 -0.15 -2.70
CA VAL A 293 18.21 0.74 -3.31
C VAL A 293 19.28 1.11 -2.29
N GLY A 294 18.91 1.48 -1.06
CA GLY A 294 19.84 1.81 0.03
C GLY A 294 20.79 0.68 0.35
N VAL A 295 20.26 -0.53 0.54
CA VAL A 295 21.06 -1.75 0.74
C VAL A 295 21.97 -2.04 -0.46
N GLY A 296 21.46 -1.93 -1.68
CA GLY A 296 22.26 -2.16 -2.89
C GLY A 296 23.43 -1.19 -3.04
N ALA A 297 23.21 0.07 -2.70
CA ALA A 297 24.20 1.14 -2.78
C ALA A 297 25.39 0.95 -1.83
N THR A 298 25.23 0.21 -0.72
CA THR A 298 26.33 -0.07 0.23
C THR A 298 27.44 -0.94 -0.37
N THR A 299 27.12 -1.77 -1.35
CA THR A 299 28.14 -2.61 -2.03
C THR A 299 28.92 -1.77 -3.04
N ARG A 300 28.22 -1.09 -3.93
CA ARG A 300 28.71 -0.09 -4.88
C ARG A 300 27.53 0.59 -5.54
N LEU A 301 27.64 1.87 -5.88
CA LEU A 301 26.56 2.61 -6.54
C LEU A 301 26.12 1.98 -7.88
N SER A 302 27.06 1.37 -8.61
CA SER A 302 26.79 0.63 -9.85
C SER A 302 26.09 -0.72 -9.66
N ALA A 303 25.93 -1.22 -8.42
CA ALA A 303 25.14 -2.41 -8.15
C ALA A 303 23.63 -2.15 -8.28
N VAL A 304 23.21 -0.90 -8.17
CA VAL A 304 21.84 -0.47 -8.41
C VAL A 304 21.64 -0.17 -9.90
N ARG A 305 20.63 -0.77 -10.48
CA ARG A 305 20.24 -0.50 -11.87
C ARG A 305 19.40 0.77 -11.97
N TRP A 306 20.05 1.92 -11.98
CA TRP A 306 19.44 3.26 -11.96
C TRP A 306 18.43 3.50 -13.08
N GLY A 307 18.60 2.85 -14.24
CA GLY A 307 17.61 2.91 -15.33
C GLY A 307 16.26 2.30 -14.92
N VAL A 308 16.27 1.22 -14.14
CA VAL A 308 15.05 0.61 -13.59
C VAL A 308 14.45 1.51 -12.51
N ALA A 309 15.29 1.99 -11.57
CA ALA A 309 14.86 2.88 -10.50
C ALA A 309 14.18 4.15 -11.06
N ARG A 310 14.76 4.78 -12.10
CA ARG A 310 14.18 5.96 -12.76
C ARG A 310 12.81 5.66 -13.38
N ARG A 311 12.64 4.50 -14.04
CA ARG A 311 11.33 4.10 -14.59
C ARG A 311 10.28 3.93 -13.51
N ILE A 312 10.66 3.38 -12.36
CA ILE A 312 9.78 3.21 -11.19
C ILE A 312 9.37 4.59 -10.64
N VAL A 313 10.31 5.51 -10.48
CA VAL A 313 10.02 6.88 -10.02
C VAL A 313 9.05 7.61 -10.96
N TRP A 314 9.23 7.49 -12.28
CA TRP A 314 8.27 8.07 -13.24
C TRP A 314 6.87 7.44 -13.12
N ALA A 315 6.78 6.14 -12.91
CA ALA A 315 5.51 5.48 -12.67
C ALA A 315 4.84 5.99 -11.38
N TRP A 316 5.61 6.28 -10.33
CA TRP A 316 5.09 6.88 -9.09
C TRP A 316 4.48 8.26 -9.31
N ILE A 317 5.17 9.14 -10.04
CA ILE A 317 4.70 10.49 -10.34
C ILE A 317 3.39 10.45 -11.14
N LEU A 318 3.27 9.52 -12.08
CA LEU A 318 2.09 9.39 -12.95
C LEU A 318 0.89 8.74 -12.26
N THR A 319 1.08 8.02 -11.15
CA THR A 319 0.03 7.21 -10.53
C THR A 319 -1.17 8.06 -10.08
N ILE A 320 -0.94 9.12 -9.29
CA ILE A 320 -2.03 9.97 -8.78
C ILE A 320 -2.79 10.64 -9.93
N PRO A 321 -2.15 11.36 -10.88
CA PRO A 321 -2.89 12.03 -11.95
C PRO A 321 -3.60 11.05 -12.88
N ALA A 322 -3.00 9.91 -13.21
CA ALA A 322 -3.61 8.94 -14.11
C ALA A 322 -4.85 8.28 -13.50
N SER A 323 -4.75 7.80 -12.26
CA SER A 323 -5.91 7.22 -11.56
C SER A 323 -7.02 8.27 -11.33
N ALA A 324 -6.65 9.53 -11.05
CA ALA A 324 -7.59 10.63 -10.92
C ALA A 324 -8.37 10.90 -12.22
N ILE A 325 -7.68 10.93 -13.36
CA ILE A 325 -8.30 11.13 -14.68
C ILE A 325 -9.28 9.99 -14.99
N VAL A 326 -8.86 8.73 -14.79
CA VAL A 326 -9.73 7.57 -15.04
C VAL A 326 -10.97 7.64 -14.14
N ALA A 327 -10.81 7.94 -12.86
CA ALA A 327 -11.93 8.05 -11.92
C ALA A 327 -12.87 9.22 -12.27
N ALA A 328 -12.33 10.37 -12.67
CA ALA A 328 -13.12 11.52 -13.10
C ALA A 328 -13.98 11.18 -14.34
N LEU A 329 -13.39 10.50 -15.32
CA LEU A 329 -14.11 10.06 -16.52
C LEU A 329 -15.21 9.04 -16.19
N LEU A 330 -14.95 8.10 -15.28
CA LEU A 330 -15.95 7.14 -14.81
C LEU A 330 -17.08 7.83 -14.07
N PHE A 331 -16.76 8.79 -13.19
CA PHE A 331 -17.80 9.57 -12.51
C PHE A 331 -18.62 10.41 -13.48
N TRP A 332 -17.99 11.03 -14.45
CA TRP A 332 -18.70 11.75 -15.52
C TRP A 332 -19.66 10.83 -16.28
N ALA A 333 -19.23 9.61 -16.63
CA ALA A 333 -20.09 8.61 -17.27
C ALA A 333 -21.29 8.23 -16.37
N PHE A 334 -21.09 8.08 -15.05
CA PHE A 334 -22.20 7.84 -14.12
C PHE A 334 -23.22 8.99 -14.13
N ARG A 335 -22.78 10.25 -14.21
CA ARG A 335 -23.68 11.40 -14.29
C ARG A 335 -24.49 11.46 -15.58
N LEU A 336 -24.02 10.91 -16.69
CA LEU A 336 -24.79 10.81 -17.93
C LEU A 336 -26.00 9.87 -17.78
N VAL A 337 -25.85 8.82 -16.96
CA VAL A 337 -26.93 7.83 -16.72
C VAL A 337 -27.80 8.26 -15.53
N LYS A 338 -27.20 8.88 -14.52
CA LYS A 338 -27.86 9.36 -13.30
C LYS A 338 -27.38 10.77 -12.96
N PRO A 339 -28.08 11.81 -13.39
CA PRO A 339 -27.67 13.21 -13.19
C PRO A 339 -27.45 13.62 -11.72
N ASP A 340 -28.15 12.95 -10.79
CA ASP A 340 -28.06 13.20 -9.33
C ASP A 340 -26.97 12.38 -8.63
N ALA A 341 -26.04 11.75 -9.35
CA ALA A 341 -24.99 10.88 -8.82
C ALA A 341 -24.00 11.60 -7.88
#